data_53636d6c90b2a70a3e77bd8d4c8eab93
#
_entry.id   53636d6c90b2a70a3e77bd8d4c8eab93
#
_cell.length_a   1.000
_cell.length_b   1.000
_cell.length_c   1.000
_cell.angle_alpha   90.00
_cell.angle_beta   90.00
_cell.angle_gamma   90.00
#
_symmetry.space_group_name_H-M   'P 1'
#
loop_
_entity.id
_entity.type
_entity.pdbx_description
1 polymer ?
#
loop_
_entity_poly.entity_id
_entity_poly.type
_entity_poly.pdbx_seq_one_letter_code
_entity_poly.pdbx_strand_id
1 'polypeptide(L)'
;MIDTIGMTDIGNGRPSNQDAYLLRQKEKNGKLYLLAVVCDGMGGLKKGEIASHYIVEVLKQWFDETLFDGLETMGIDMIEQNLIDLIRRINQNLLLMSRRMEETKSMGSTLTLLFVEEHEFFVLNVGDSRTYWFDRNRKFVTTDHTLAELELRAGHLTKEQATKDPRR
;
A
#
# COMPACT_ATOMS: atom_id res chain seq x y z
N MET A 1 -2.98 6.74 22.18
CA MET A 1 -2.00 7.15 21.15
C MET A 1 -1.22 5.90 20.76
N ILE A 2 -1.00 5.67 19.46
CA ILE A 2 -0.14 4.61 18.94
C ILE A 2 1.17 5.27 18.52
N ASP A 3 2.31 4.75 18.99
CA ASP A 3 3.60 5.27 18.56
C ASP A 3 3.88 4.78 17.14
N THR A 4 4.22 5.72 16.25
CA THR A 4 4.48 5.44 14.84
C THR A 4 5.79 6.08 14.41
N ILE A 5 6.53 5.39 13.54
CA ILE A 5 7.73 5.89 12.89
C ILE A 5 7.72 5.51 11.41
N GLY A 6 8.08 6.45 10.55
CA GLY A 6 8.24 6.21 9.11
C GLY A 6 9.62 6.66 8.66
N MET A 7 10.25 5.86 7.80
CA MET A 7 11.54 6.17 7.20
C MET A 7 11.55 5.74 5.74
N THR A 8 12.24 6.51 4.91
CA THR A 8 12.56 6.15 3.53
C THR A 8 13.97 6.63 3.20
N ASP A 9 14.66 5.92 2.34
CA ASP A 9 16.01 6.23 1.91
C ASP A 9 16.20 5.84 0.45
N ILE A 10 16.88 6.66 -0.33
CA ILE A 10 17.15 6.42 -1.75
C ILE A 10 18.06 5.20 -1.99
N GLY A 11 18.84 4.80 -0.97
CA GLY A 11 19.88 3.78 -1.10
C GLY A 11 21.06 4.21 -1.97
N ASN A 12 21.95 3.27 -2.26
CA ASN A 12 23.22 3.56 -2.94
C ASN A 12 23.18 3.35 -4.47
N GLY A 13 22.07 2.83 -5.03
CA GLY A 13 22.03 2.37 -6.42
C GLY A 13 20.98 3.06 -7.30
N ARG A 14 20.18 3.96 -6.78
CA ARG A 14 19.10 4.62 -7.52
C ARG A 14 19.36 6.10 -7.70
N PRO A 15 18.97 6.70 -8.84
CA PRO A 15 19.12 8.15 -9.07
C PRO A 15 18.05 8.99 -8.36
N SER A 16 16.92 8.39 -7.98
CA SER A 16 15.81 9.01 -7.24
C SER A 16 15.15 8.01 -6.31
N ASN A 17 14.63 8.50 -5.20
CA ASN A 17 13.78 7.71 -4.32
C ASN A 17 12.36 7.68 -4.92
N GLN A 18 11.88 6.49 -5.26
CA GLN A 18 10.55 6.29 -5.83
C GLN A 18 9.55 5.77 -4.79
N ASP A 19 10.00 5.59 -3.55
CA ASP A 19 9.14 5.19 -2.45
C ASP A 19 8.39 6.40 -1.89
N ALA A 20 7.19 6.15 -1.43
CA ALA A 20 6.40 7.10 -0.66
C ALA A 20 5.73 6.40 0.51
N TYR A 21 5.53 7.11 1.61
CA TYR A 21 4.78 6.59 2.75
C TYR A 21 3.86 7.65 3.35
N LEU A 22 2.86 7.19 4.08
CA LEU A 22 1.92 8.01 4.83
C LEU A 22 1.75 7.45 6.22
N LEU A 23 1.80 8.32 7.22
CA LEU A 23 1.34 8.05 8.58
C LEU A 23 0.34 9.12 8.97
N ARG A 24 -0.89 8.73 9.25
CA ARG A 24 -1.96 9.61 9.73
C ARG A 24 -2.61 9.00 10.95
N GLN A 25 -2.79 9.81 11.96
CA GLN A 25 -3.48 9.44 13.18
C GLN A 25 -4.40 10.57 13.60
N LYS A 26 -5.63 10.22 13.97
CA LYS A 26 -6.62 11.17 14.47
C LYS A 26 -7.49 10.51 15.53
N GLU A 27 -7.81 11.26 16.54
CA GLU A 27 -8.83 10.88 17.52
C GLU A 27 -10.12 11.64 17.24
N LYS A 28 -11.25 10.93 17.17
CA LYS A 28 -12.58 11.51 16.99
C LYS A 28 -13.59 10.75 17.84
N ASN A 29 -14.35 11.47 18.66
CA ASN A 29 -15.38 10.89 19.55
C ASN A 29 -14.84 9.81 20.51
N GLY A 30 -13.60 9.96 20.97
CA GLY A 30 -12.93 9.01 21.86
C GLY A 30 -12.36 7.78 21.16
N LYS A 31 -12.53 7.63 19.85
CA LYS A 31 -11.95 6.56 19.03
C LYS A 31 -10.68 7.02 18.34
N LEU A 32 -9.67 6.15 18.33
CA LEU A 32 -8.42 6.35 17.61
C LEU A 32 -8.50 5.73 16.23
N TYR A 33 -8.14 6.52 15.23
CA TYR A 33 -7.99 6.11 13.83
C TYR A 33 -6.54 6.27 13.39
N LEU A 34 -5.99 5.26 12.73
CA LEU A 34 -4.65 5.31 12.15
C LEU A 34 -4.67 4.75 10.74
N LEU A 35 -3.99 5.45 9.84
CA LEU A 35 -3.69 5.00 8.48
C LEU A 35 -2.18 5.02 8.28
N ALA A 36 -1.60 3.86 8.01
CA ALA A 36 -0.20 3.70 7.63
C ALA A 36 -0.13 3.10 6.23
N VAL A 37 0.64 3.72 5.35
CA VAL A 37 0.78 3.31 3.95
C VAL A 37 2.24 3.32 3.55
N VAL A 38 2.66 2.32 2.77
CA VAL A 38 3.95 2.29 2.08
C VAL A 38 3.70 1.93 0.62
N CYS A 39 4.34 2.67 -0.27
CA CYS A 39 4.29 2.51 -1.71
C CYS A 39 5.71 2.47 -2.27
N ASP A 40 6.08 1.40 -2.97
CA ASP A 40 7.32 1.29 -3.76
C ASP A 40 6.97 1.55 -5.23
N GLY A 41 7.42 2.68 -5.74
CA GLY A 41 7.15 3.13 -7.09
C GLY A 41 8.01 2.43 -8.13
N MET A 42 7.38 1.85 -9.16
CA MET A 42 8.07 1.17 -10.25
C MET A 42 7.89 1.90 -11.58
N GLY A 43 8.96 1.96 -12.35
CA GLY A 43 9.00 2.59 -13.67
C GLY A 43 10.30 3.35 -13.89
N GLY A 44 10.77 3.47 -15.14
CA GLY A 44 12.01 4.18 -15.43
C GLY A 44 11.94 5.68 -15.09
N LEU A 45 13.06 6.29 -14.66
CA LEU A 45 13.18 7.71 -14.29
C LEU A 45 12.19 8.13 -13.19
N LYS A 46 11.41 9.21 -13.41
CA LYS A 46 10.47 9.78 -12.41
C LYS A 46 9.11 9.07 -12.34
N LYS A 47 8.89 7.99 -13.08
CA LYS A 47 7.56 7.39 -13.27
C LYS A 47 7.02 6.70 -12.01
N GLY A 48 7.88 5.96 -11.31
CA GLY A 48 7.54 5.32 -10.05
C GLY A 48 7.23 6.35 -8.96
N GLU A 49 8.01 7.42 -8.89
CA GLU A 49 7.81 8.54 -7.97
C GLU A 49 6.42 9.19 -8.15
N ILE A 50 6.00 9.42 -9.41
CA ILE A 50 4.67 9.97 -9.70
C ILE A 50 3.57 9.03 -9.21
N ALA A 51 3.72 7.72 -9.44
CA ALA A 51 2.71 6.73 -9.05
C ALA A 51 2.59 6.62 -7.52
N SER A 52 3.71 6.44 -6.81
CA SER A 52 3.72 6.27 -5.35
C SER A 52 3.20 7.52 -4.63
N HIS A 53 3.63 8.71 -5.05
CA HIS A 53 3.14 9.96 -4.46
C HIS A 53 1.67 10.24 -4.76
N TYR A 54 1.19 9.92 -5.97
CA TYR A 54 -0.23 10.05 -6.29
C TYR A 54 -1.10 9.19 -5.38
N ILE A 55 -0.71 7.93 -5.14
CA ILE A 55 -1.42 7.03 -4.23
C ILE A 55 -1.48 7.62 -2.82
N VAL A 56 -0.33 8.04 -2.30
CA VAL A 56 -0.19 8.60 -0.95
C VAL A 56 -1.04 9.86 -0.78
N GLU A 57 -1.03 10.78 -1.75
CA GLU A 57 -1.83 12.02 -1.65
C GLU A 57 -3.34 11.75 -1.72
N VAL A 58 -3.79 10.83 -2.56
CA VAL A 58 -5.23 10.46 -2.60
C VAL A 58 -5.66 9.80 -1.30
N LEU A 59 -4.86 8.89 -0.73
CA LEU A 59 -5.17 8.23 0.55
C LEU A 59 -5.12 9.21 1.73
N LYS A 60 -4.21 10.19 1.70
CA LYS A 60 -4.14 11.27 2.68
C LYS A 60 -5.41 12.12 2.64
N GLN A 61 -5.82 12.56 1.45
CA GLN A 61 -7.05 13.35 1.30
C GLN A 61 -8.28 12.54 1.76
N TRP A 62 -8.35 11.26 1.43
CA TRP A 62 -9.42 10.40 1.90
C TRP A 62 -9.46 10.31 3.42
N PHE A 63 -8.32 10.13 4.09
CA PHE A 63 -8.26 10.07 5.56
C PHE A 63 -8.64 11.41 6.20
N ASP A 64 -8.11 12.52 5.67
CA ASP A 64 -8.29 13.84 6.27
C ASP A 64 -9.72 14.39 6.07
N GLU A 65 -10.39 14.07 4.96
CA GLU A 65 -11.68 14.62 4.54
C GLU A 65 -12.80 13.57 4.53
N THR A 66 -12.68 12.51 3.72
CA THR A 66 -13.78 11.57 3.43
C THR A 66 -14.09 10.65 4.61
N LEU A 67 -13.09 10.12 5.31
CA LEU A 67 -13.30 9.23 6.44
C LEU A 67 -14.19 9.87 7.51
N PHE A 68 -13.95 11.13 7.82
CA PHE A 68 -14.64 11.85 8.88
C PHE A 68 -15.86 12.65 8.42
N ASP A 69 -16.33 12.42 7.20
CA ASP A 69 -17.62 12.90 6.67
C ASP A 69 -18.70 11.81 6.77
N GLY A 70 -18.75 11.15 7.94
CA GLY A 70 -19.76 10.15 8.29
C GLY A 70 -19.39 8.69 8.07
N LEU A 71 -18.35 8.38 7.28
CA LEU A 71 -17.93 6.99 7.03
C LEU A 71 -17.45 6.30 8.31
N GLU A 72 -16.80 7.02 9.22
CA GLU A 72 -16.33 6.52 10.50
C GLU A 72 -17.47 6.02 11.43
N THR A 73 -18.72 6.33 11.12
CA THR A 73 -19.89 5.85 11.86
C THR A 73 -20.45 4.52 11.34
N MET A 74 -19.99 4.08 10.18
CA MET A 74 -20.52 2.90 9.46
C MET A 74 -19.87 1.58 9.86
N GLY A 75 -18.80 1.63 10.68
CA GLY A 75 -18.04 0.45 11.10
C GLY A 75 -16.90 0.08 10.14
N ILE A 76 -15.96 -0.71 10.66
CA ILE A 76 -14.69 -1.02 10.01
C ILE A 76 -14.83 -1.73 8.65
N ASP A 77 -15.81 -2.62 8.51
CA ASP A 77 -16.07 -3.35 7.24
C ASP A 77 -16.44 -2.40 6.11
N MET A 78 -17.23 -1.36 6.39
CA MET A 78 -17.60 -0.35 5.40
C MET A 78 -16.44 0.56 5.05
N ILE A 79 -15.59 0.85 6.02
CA ILE A 79 -14.33 1.59 5.80
C ILE A 79 -13.41 0.78 4.89
N GLU A 80 -13.25 -0.52 5.15
CA GLU A 80 -12.45 -1.43 4.33
C GLU A 80 -12.97 -1.46 2.88
N GLN A 81 -14.27 -1.67 2.70
CA GLN A 81 -14.88 -1.71 1.36
C GLN A 81 -14.70 -0.39 0.60
N ASN A 82 -14.86 0.75 1.28
CA ASN A 82 -14.65 2.07 0.69
C ASN A 82 -13.20 2.26 0.24
N LEU A 83 -12.21 1.81 1.04
CA LEU A 83 -10.79 1.84 0.68
C LEU A 83 -10.49 0.93 -0.50
N ILE A 84 -11.06 -0.26 -0.56
CA ILE A 84 -10.91 -1.17 -1.71
C ILE A 84 -11.40 -0.49 -2.99
N ASP A 85 -12.55 0.16 -2.95
CA ASP A 85 -13.11 0.86 -4.12
C ASP A 85 -12.29 2.11 -4.48
N LEU A 86 -11.74 2.81 -3.49
CA LEU A 86 -10.80 3.91 -3.71
C LEU A 86 -9.52 3.42 -4.40
N ILE A 87 -8.93 2.33 -3.94
CA ILE A 87 -7.72 1.74 -4.53
C ILE A 87 -7.97 1.33 -5.99
N ARG A 88 -9.13 0.75 -6.30
CA ARG A 88 -9.53 0.45 -7.68
C ARG A 88 -9.61 1.70 -8.55
N ARG A 89 -10.18 2.80 -8.04
CA ARG A 89 -10.22 4.09 -8.75
C ARG A 89 -8.82 4.68 -8.95
N ILE A 90 -7.97 4.62 -7.94
CA ILE A 90 -6.57 5.05 -8.04
C ILE A 90 -5.87 4.28 -9.17
N ASN A 91 -6.01 2.95 -9.23
CA ASN A 91 -5.42 2.12 -10.28
C ASN A 91 -5.93 2.52 -11.67
N GLN A 92 -7.24 2.74 -11.83
CA GLN A 92 -7.82 3.20 -13.10
C GLN A 92 -7.23 4.56 -13.53
N ASN A 93 -7.07 5.50 -12.60
CA ASN A 93 -6.49 6.80 -12.90
C ASN A 93 -5.01 6.69 -13.29
N LEU A 94 -4.22 5.88 -12.60
CA LEU A 94 -2.82 5.62 -12.96
C LEU A 94 -2.70 5.02 -14.37
N LEU A 95 -3.58 4.07 -14.73
CA LEU A 95 -3.64 3.50 -16.08
C LEU A 95 -3.99 4.56 -17.14
N LEU A 96 -4.93 5.46 -16.84
CA LEU A 96 -5.29 6.57 -17.75
C LEU A 96 -4.13 7.56 -17.91
N MET A 97 -3.47 7.93 -16.82
CA MET A 97 -2.28 8.79 -16.85
C MET A 97 -1.16 8.15 -17.68
N SER A 98 -0.89 6.86 -17.47
CA SER A 98 0.11 6.09 -18.21
C SER A 98 -0.16 6.04 -19.71
N ARG A 99 -1.41 6.08 -20.14
CA ARG A 99 -1.78 6.08 -21.58
C ARG A 99 -1.67 7.45 -22.24
N ARG A 100 -1.86 8.53 -21.48
CA ARG A 100 -1.91 9.91 -22.02
C ARG A 100 -0.54 10.55 -22.19
N MET A 101 0.42 10.16 -21.41
CA MET A 101 1.76 10.76 -21.37
C MET A 101 2.80 9.72 -21.78
N GLU A 102 3.57 10.00 -22.84
CA GLU A 102 4.65 9.09 -23.26
C GLU A 102 5.67 8.83 -22.15
N GLU A 103 5.94 9.86 -21.36
CA GLU A 103 6.85 9.81 -20.21
C GLU A 103 6.35 8.92 -19.08
N THR A 104 5.06 8.61 -18.99
CA THR A 104 4.45 7.79 -17.94
C THR A 104 4.06 6.38 -18.37
N LYS A 105 4.39 5.99 -19.61
CA LYS A 105 4.22 4.58 -20.06
C LYS A 105 4.98 3.65 -19.11
N SER A 106 4.26 2.66 -18.55
CA SER A 106 4.80 1.67 -17.59
C SER A 106 5.09 2.22 -16.19
N MET A 107 4.35 3.21 -15.72
CA MET A 107 4.40 3.61 -14.31
C MET A 107 3.47 2.74 -13.48
N GLY A 108 3.87 2.45 -12.27
CA GLY A 108 3.09 1.73 -11.28
C GLY A 108 3.69 1.90 -9.88
N SER A 109 3.04 1.31 -8.91
CA SER A 109 3.54 1.24 -7.54
C SER A 109 2.95 0.04 -6.82
N THR A 110 3.67 -0.50 -5.87
CA THR A 110 3.09 -1.34 -4.83
C THR A 110 2.24 -0.49 -3.88
N LEU A 111 1.43 -1.15 -3.09
CA LEU A 111 0.71 -0.56 -1.98
C LEU A 111 0.60 -1.59 -0.86
N THR A 112 1.08 -1.26 0.32
CA THR A 112 0.68 -1.96 1.55
C THR A 112 0.12 -0.93 2.52
N LEU A 113 -1.07 -1.22 3.07
CA LEU A 113 -1.84 -0.30 3.88
C LEU A 113 -2.32 -1.02 5.14
N LEU A 114 -2.10 -0.39 6.29
CA LEU A 114 -2.72 -0.75 7.57
C LEU A 114 -3.70 0.34 7.97
N PHE A 115 -4.94 -0.04 8.24
CA PHE A 115 -5.93 0.82 8.88
C PHE A 115 -6.25 0.26 10.26
N VAL A 116 -6.34 1.14 11.25
CA VAL A 116 -6.71 0.80 12.63
C VAL A 116 -7.85 1.70 13.08
N GLU A 117 -8.88 1.11 13.67
CA GLU A 117 -9.93 1.78 14.45
C GLU A 117 -9.95 1.17 15.85
N GLU A 118 -9.45 1.89 16.83
CA GLU A 118 -9.33 1.45 18.25
C GLU A 118 -8.60 0.10 18.40
N HIS A 119 -9.35 -1.00 18.44
CA HIS A 119 -8.87 -2.36 18.67
C HIS A 119 -9.02 -3.27 17.43
N GLU A 120 -9.64 -2.76 16.39
CA GLU A 120 -9.84 -3.46 15.13
C GLU A 120 -8.89 -2.93 14.07
N PHE A 121 -8.46 -3.78 13.18
CA PHE A 121 -7.61 -3.37 12.07
C PHE A 121 -7.78 -4.29 10.86
N PHE A 122 -7.43 -3.78 9.71
CA PHE A 122 -7.24 -4.58 8.50
C PHE A 122 -5.99 -4.15 7.73
N VAL A 123 -5.53 -5.03 6.85
CA VAL A 123 -4.39 -4.79 5.95
C VAL A 123 -4.83 -5.02 4.52
N LEU A 124 -4.58 -4.05 3.64
CA LEU A 124 -4.74 -4.19 2.20
C LEU A 124 -3.36 -4.20 1.55
N ASN A 125 -3.13 -5.15 0.64
CA ASN A 125 -1.84 -5.31 -0.03
C ASN A 125 -1.99 -5.47 -1.54
N VAL A 126 -1.13 -4.79 -2.30
CA VAL A 126 -0.98 -4.92 -3.76
C VAL A 126 0.51 -4.88 -4.08
N GLY A 127 1.04 -5.94 -4.65
CA GLY A 127 2.46 -6.07 -4.98
C GLY A 127 3.25 -6.90 -3.96
N ASP A 128 4.54 -6.64 -3.85
CA ASP A 128 5.52 -7.38 -3.05
C ASP A 128 6.08 -6.59 -1.85
N SER A 129 5.61 -5.37 -1.64
CA SER A 129 5.76 -4.68 -0.35
C SER A 129 4.98 -5.43 0.72
N ARG A 130 5.50 -5.51 1.94
CA ARG A 130 4.96 -6.40 2.97
C ARG A 130 4.63 -5.68 4.26
N THR A 131 3.48 -6.01 4.84
CA THR A 131 3.14 -5.73 6.23
C THR A 131 3.45 -6.95 7.08
N TYR A 132 4.13 -6.72 8.20
CA TYR A 132 4.42 -7.73 9.21
C TYR A 132 3.68 -7.37 10.49
N TRP A 133 2.98 -8.36 11.08
CA TRP A 133 2.38 -8.24 12.40
C TRP A 133 3.01 -9.26 13.34
N PHE A 134 3.35 -8.82 14.54
CA PHE A 134 3.97 -9.65 15.55
C PHE A 134 3.24 -9.47 16.88
N ASP A 135 2.92 -10.57 17.52
CA ASP A 135 2.63 -10.60 18.95
C ASP A 135 3.62 -11.58 19.65
N ARG A 136 3.41 -11.82 20.94
CA ARG A 136 4.34 -12.64 21.73
C ARG A 136 4.55 -14.05 21.18
N ASN A 137 3.57 -14.62 20.47
CA ASN A 137 3.55 -16.03 20.06
C ASN A 137 3.27 -16.22 18.55
N ARG A 138 2.91 -15.17 17.83
CA ARG A 138 2.48 -15.26 16.44
C ARG A 138 3.15 -14.23 15.57
N LYS A 139 3.40 -14.62 14.34
CA LYS A 139 3.87 -13.76 13.25
C LYS A 139 2.93 -13.92 12.07
N PHE A 140 2.48 -12.81 11.56
CA PHE A 140 1.77 -12.72 10.29
C PHE A 140 2.58 -11.89 9.32
N VAL A 141 2.50 -12.21 8.03
CA VAL A 141 3.05 -11.42 6.92
C VAL A 141 2.09 -11.50 5.74
N THR A 142 1.91 -10.40 5.05
CA THR A 142 1.15 -10.36 3.80
C THR A 142 1.79 -11.25 2.73
N THR A 143 0.99 -11.70 1.78
CA THR A 143 1.46 -12.50 0.65
C THR A 143 1.81 -11.60 -0.51
N ASP A 144 2.94 -11.86 -1.14
CA ASP A 144 3.37 -11.13 -2.33
C ASP A 144 2.45 -11.43 -3.53
N HIS A 145 2.11 -10.41 -4.29
CA HIS A 145 1.41 -10.54 -5.56
C HIS A 145 2.42 -10.55 -6.72
N THR A 146 3.20 -11.62 -6.80
CA THR A 146 4.19 -11.86 -7.86
C THR A 146 3.87 -13.15 -8.62
N LEU A 147 4.37 -13.26 -9.86
CA LEU A 147 4.18 -14.51 -10.63
C LEU A 147 4.86 -15.69 -9.96
N ALA A 148 6.03 -15.50 -9.35
CA ALA A 148 6.72 -16.54 -8.62
C ALA A 148 5.90 -17.07 -7.44
N GLU A 149 5.22 -16.20 -6.69
CA GLU A 149 4.34 -16.59 -5.58
C GLU A 149 3.08 -17.32 -6.07
N LEU A 150 2.50 -16.86 -7.20
CA LEU A 150 1.36 -17.56 -7.82
C LEU A 150 1.74 -18.98 -8.24
N GLU A 151 2.89 -19.17 -8.90
CA GLU A 151 3.40 -20.48 -9.31
C GLU A 151 3.75 -21.38 -8.11
N LEU A 152 4.29 -20.80 -7.04
CA LEU A 152 4.56 -21.50 -5.78
C LEU A 152 3.24 -22.03 -5.17
N ARG A 153 2.22 -21.19 -5.09
CA ARG A 153 0.89 -21.57 -4.55
C ARG A 153 0.17 -22.59 -5.42
N ALA A 154 0.35 -22.50 -6.74
CA ALA A 154 -0.16 -23.50 -7.68
C ALA A 154 0.60 -24.85 -7.61
N GLY A 155 1.69 -24.93 -6.85
CA GLY A 155 2.52 -26.13 -6.73
C GLY A 155 3.45 -26.35 -7.92
N HIS A 156 3.61 -25.38 -8.81
CA HIS A 156 4.49 -25.45 -9.98
C HIS A 156 5.95 -25.13 -9.64
N LEU A 157 6.19 -24.39 -8.56
CA LEU A 157 7.51 -24.09 -8.04
C LEU A 157 7.64 -24.56 -6.59
N THR A 158 8.83 -24.98 -6.20
CA THR A 158 9.22 -25.11 -4.80
C THR A 158 9.57 -23.75 -4.21
N LYS A 159 9.60 -23.64 -2.86
CA LYS A 159 10.04 -22.40 -2.19
C LYS A 159 11.44 -21.97 -2.64
N GLU A 160 12.35 -22.90 -2.82
CA GLU A 160 13.70 -22.59 -3.26
C GLU A 160 13.74 -22.07 -4.70
N GLN A 161 12.94 -22.63 -5.60
CA GLN A 161 12.78 -22.16 -6.97
C GLN A 161 12.14 -20.77 -7.01
N ALA A 162 11.04 -20.55 -6.28
CA ALA A 162 10.37 -19.26 -6.23
C ALA A 162 11.28 -18.14 -5.70
N THR A 163 12.15 -18.44 -4.70
CA THR A 163 13.11 -17.45 -4.16
C THR A 163 14.15 -17.00 -5.20
N LYS A 164 14.48 -17.86 -6.17
CA LYS A 164 15.45 -17.57 -7.24
C LYS A 164 14.78 -17.11 -8.55
N ASP A 165 13.46 -17.11 -8.62
CA ASP A 165 12.70 -16.75 -9.83
C ASP A 165 12.82 -15.23 -10.09
N PRO A 166 13.20 -14.80 -11.30
CA PRO A 166 13.31 -13.37 -11.63
C PRO A 166 11.96 -12.63 -11.66
N ARG A 167 10.84 -13.35 -11.61
CA ARG A 167 9.47 -12.80 -11.62
C ARG A 167 8.88 -12.61 -10.21
N ARG A 168 9.72 -12.69 -9.18
CA ARG A 168 9.34 -12.40 -7.79
C ARG A 168 9.23 -10.90 -7.54
#